data_82ecfaf944150307c40030c8df20798f
#
_entry.id   82ecfaf944150307c40030c8df20798f
#
_cell.length_a   1.000
_cell.length_b   1.000
_cell.length_c   1.000
_cell.angle_alpha   90.00
_cell.angle_beta   90.00
_cell.angle_gamma   90.00
#
_symmetry.space_group_name_H-M   'P 1'
#
loop_
_entity.id
_entity.type
_entity.pdbx_description
1 polymer ?
#
loop_
_entity_poly.entity_id
_entity_poly.type
_entity_poly.pdbx_seq_one_letter_code
_entity_poly.pdbx_strand_id
1 'polypeptide(L)'
;MQLNKIKILFSICFVLIVSGTVLVSGAAAARIKDLAAIKGIRSNQLTGYGLVVGLNGTGDKSGVTFTKQALANMMEKMNIYVDKNSLNVKNVAAVIVTAKIPPFARIGDRIDVVVSSLGDAKSLKGGTLLVTPMKGVDGGVYALASGAVTIAMASGAGDRDSHLQVARIVNGASVENEIPFKLDGKRKLTLSLFRPDFTTARRMAQTINASLGDGTAKVEDASALTLKVPETMWKKNVAEFIADVETLSVIPDTVARVVINEKTGTVVIGSDVTISQVAIAHGDLSVTIADDQDGGPD
;
A
#
# COMPACT_ATOMS: atom_id res chain seq x y z
N MET A 1 24.24 28.16 59.18
CA MET A 1 24.82 28.47 57.84
C MET A 1 25.20 27.28 56.99
N GLN A 2 25.38 26.10 57.55
CA GLN A 2 25.70 24.85 56.82
C GLN A 2 24.48 24.22 56.12
N LEU A 3 23.28 24.26 56.69
CA LEU A 3 22.07 23.60 56.14
C LEU A 3 21.61 24.21 54.79
N ASN A 4 21.82 25.49 54.56
CA ASN A 4 21.46 26.14 53.31
C ASN A 4 22.41 25.78 52.14
N LYS A 5 23.67 25.53 52.42
CA LYS A 5 24.66 25.09 51.41
C LYS A 5 24.37 23.69 50.89
N ILE A 6 23.90 22.80 51.76
CA ILE A 6 23.53 21.41 51.38
C ILE A 6 22.25 21.40 50.50
N LYS A 7 21.27 22.24 50.81
CA LYS A 7 20.04 22.38 49.98
C LYS A 7 20.35 22.95 48.60
N ILE A 8 21.25 23.92 48.50
CA ILE A 8 21.67 24.51 47.21
C ILE A 8 22.46 23.48 46.39
N LEU A 9 23.35 22.68 47.02
CA LEU A 9 24.08 21.62 46.33
C LEU A 9 23.16 20.52 45.79
N PHE A 10 22.15 20.11 46.57
CA PHE A 10 21.15 19.12 46.17
C PHE A 10 20.25 19.64 45.04
N SER A 11 19.89 20.93 45.05
CA SER A 11 19.09 21.58 44.02
C SER A 11 19.88 21.68 42.70
N ILE A 12 21.14 21.98 42.75
CA ILE A 12 22.04 22.09 41.56
C ILE A 12 22.26 20.67 40.96
N CYS A 13 22.47 19.65 41.81
CA CYS A 13 22.60 18.26 41.37
C CYS A 13 21.30 17.74 40.71
N PHE A 14 20.14 18.09 41.25
CA PHE A 14 18.84 17.71 40.71
C PHE A 14 18.55 18.39 39.35
N VAL A 15 18.92 19.68 39.19
CA VAL A 15 18.81 20.42 37.91
C VAL A 15 19.77 19.83 36.87
N LEU A 16 20.97 19.41 37.24
CA LEU A 16 21.94 18.77 36.34
C LEU A 16 21.47 17.37 35.89
N ILE A 17 20.81 16.60 36.77
CA ILE A 17 20.25 15.28 36.42
C ILE A 17 19.04 15.43 35.50
N VAL A 18 18.17 16.41 35.73
CA VAL A 18 17.00 16.69 34.86
C VAL A 18 17.41 17.26 33.51
N SER A 19 18.48 18.04 33.44
CA SER A 19 19.02 18.61 32.18
C SER A 19 19.70 17.55 31.30
N GLY A 20 20.13 16.41 31.84
CA GLY A 20 20.79 15.32 31.11
C GLY A 20 19.83 14.35 30.39
N THR A 21 18.51 14.51 30.54
CA THR A 21 17.52 13.57 29.96
C THR A 21 16.82 14.09 28.70
N VAL A 22 17.24 15.22 28.14
CA VAL A 22 16.62 15.79 26.93
C VAL A 22 17.58 15.69 25.76
N LEU A 23 17.08 15.07 24.69
CA LEU A 23 17.62 14.95 23.32
C LEU A 23 18.27 13.59 22.98
N VAL A 24 17.51 12.51 23.13
CA VAL A 24 17.64 11.43 22.16
C VAL A 24 16.58 11.68 21.09
N SER A 25 16.90 12.47 20.09
CA SER A 25 16.19 12.40 18.80
C SER A 25 16.44 11.01 18.24
N GLY A 26 15.59 10.06 18.63
CA GLY A 26 15.63 8.72 18.09
C GLY A 26 15.36 8.82 16.60
N ALA A 27 16.34 8.55 15.75
CA ALA A 27 16.09 8.21 14.38
C ALA A 27 14.98 7.15 14.38
N ALA A 28 13.85 7.44 13.74
CA ALA A 28 12.66 6.58 13.83
C ALA A 28 12.99 5.21 13.23
N ALA A 29 13.18 4.22 14.11
CA ALA A 29 13.37 2.85 13.69
C ALA A 29 12.08 2.34 13.05
N ALA A 30 12.16 1.83 11.82
CA ALA A 30 11.05 1.22 11.11
C ALA A 30 11.19 -0.30 11.17
N ARG A 31 10.05 -1.01 11.22
CA ARG A 31 10.10 -2.49 11.18
C ARG A 31 10.44 -2.96 9.78
N ILE A 32 11.08 -4.12 9.66
CA ILE A 32 11.44 -4.69 8.36
C ILE A 32 10.23 -4.81 7.43
N LYS A 33 9.06 -5.18 7.94
CA LYS A 33 7.82 -5.25 7.15
C LYS A 33 7.35 -3.93 6.55
N ASP A 34 7.78 -2.80 7.13
CA ASP A 34 7.44 -1.46 6.64
C ASP A 34 8.46 -0.99 5.57
N LEU A 35 9.59 -1.69 5.45
CA LEU A 35 10.69 -1.37 4.52
C LEU A 35 10.81 -2.34 3.34
N ALA A 36 10.33 -3.57 3.49
CA ALA A 36 10.52 -4.63 2.51
C ALA A 36 9.40 -5.67 2.54
N ALA A 37 9.30 -6.46 1.48
CA ALA A 37 8.36 -7.58 1.37
C ALA A 37 9.06 -8.84 0.89
N ILE A 38 8.51 -10.00 1.23
CA ILE A 38 8.99 -11.29 0.72
C ILE A 38 8.63 -11.42 -0.76
N LYS A 39 9.63 -11.65 -1.61
CA LYS A 39 9.46 -11.83 -3.05
C LYS A 39 8.54 -13.00 -3.35
N GLY A 40 7.55 -12.74 -4.22
CA GLY A 40 6.55 -13.73 -4.62
C GLY A 40 5.25 -13.67 -3.80
N ILE A 41 5.24 -12.99 -2.66
CA ILE A 41 4.02 -12.68 -1.92
C ILE A 41 3.47 -11.37 -2.47
N ARG A 42 2.44 -11.45 -3.31
CA ARG A 42 1.84 -10.27 -3.94
C ARG A 42 0.35 -10.48 -4.16
N SER A 43 -0.39 -9.39 -4.19
CA SER A 43 -1.77 -9.42 -4.67
C SER A 43 -1.78 -9.64 -6.20
N ASN A 44 -2.77 -10.37 -6.68
CA ASN A 44 -2.97 -10.60 -8.11
C ASN A 44 -4.23 -9.86 -8.58
N GLN A 45 -4.16 -9.32 -9.81
CA GLN A 45 -5.28 -8.62 -10.40
C GLN A 45 -6.24 -9.62 -11.03
N LEU A 46 -7.52 -9.46 -10.75
CA LEU A 46 -8.61 -10.22 -11.38
C LEU A 46 -9.44 -9.27 -12.24
N THR A 47 -9.90 -9.78 -13.38
CA THR A 47 -10.81 -9.05 -14.26
C THR A 47 -11.99 -9.94 -14.63
N GLY A 48 -13.16 -9.33 -14.77
CA GLY A 48 -14.37 -10.00 -15.23
C GLY A 48 -15.17 -9.10 -16.16
N TYR A 49 -15.97 -9.71 -17.00
CA TYR A 49 -16.96 -9.03 -17.83
C TYR A 49 -18.35 -9.38 -17.31
N GLY A 50 -19.15 -8.38 -16.97
CA GLY A 50 -20.45 -8.57 -16.34
C GLY A 50 -21.53 -7.61 -16.85
N LEU A 51 -22.72 -7.76 -16.27
CA LEU A 51 -23.85 -6.88 -16.50
C LEU A 51 -24.33 -6.28 -15.19
N VAL A 52 -24.58 -4.98 -15.18
CA VAL A 52 -25.30 -4.28 -14.13
C VAL A 52 -26.73 -4.06 -14.59
N VAL A 53 -27.68 -4.48 -13.77
CA VAL A 53 -29.12 -4.38 -14.05
C VAL A 53 -29.82 -3.47 -13.06
N GLY A 54 -31.05 -3.09 -13.33
CA GLY A 54 -31.85 -2.22 -12.44
C GLY A 54 -31.53 -0.73 -12.58
N LEU A 55 -30.87 -0.33 -13.68
CA LEU A 55 -30.57 1.06 -13.98
C LEU A 55 -31.80 1.77 -14.50
N ASN A 56 -32.27 2.78 -13.81
CA ASN A 56 -33.52 3.53 -14.17
C ASN A 56 -33.32 4.40 -15.42
N GLY A 57 -33.22 3.75 -16.58
CA GLY A 57 -33.03 4.42 -17.88
C GLY A 57 -31.62 4.99 -18.10
N THR A 58 -30.68 4.75 -17.18
CA THR A 58 -29.28 5.26 -17.26
C THR A 58 -28.30 4.24 -17.81
N GLY A 59 -28.77 3.06 -18.16
CA GLY A 59 -27.97 2.00 -18.77
C GLY A 59 -27.53 2.29 -20.19
N ASP A 60 -27.04 1.28 -20.87
CA ASP A 60 -26.57 1.40 -22.26
C ASP A 60 -27.71 1.71 -23.23
N LYS A 61 -27.39 2.41 -24.31
CA LYS A 61 -28.36 2.66 -25.37
C LYS A 61 -28.52 1.45 -26.28
N SER A 62 -29.59 1.46 -27.04
CA SER A 62 -29.93 0.35 -27.95
C SER A 62 -28.91 0.08 -29.05
N GLY A 63 -27.97 1.02 -29.31
CA GLY A 63 -26.87 0.84 -30.26
C GLY A 63 -25.73 -0.04 -29.77
N VAL A 64 -25.63 -0.32 -28.46
CA VAL A 64 -24.54 -1.13 -27.87
C VAL A 64 -24.84 -2.61 -28.09
N THR A 65 -24.33 -3.17 -29.18
CA THR A 65 -24.64 -4.56 -29.62
C THR A 65 -24.10 -5.60 -28.66
N PHE A 66 -22.93 -5.39 -28.03
CA PHE A 66 -22.34 -6.34 -27.11
C PHE A 66 -23.14 -6.49 -25.79
N THR A 67 -23.82 -5.42 -25.33
CA THR A 67 -24.68 -5.48 -24.13
C THR A 67 -25.92 -6.33 -24.42
N LYS A 68 -26.54 -6.15 -25.59
CA LYS A 68 -27.67 -7.01 -26.03
C LYS A 68 -27.26 -8.47 -26.16
N GLN A 69 -26.08 -8.72 -26.76
CA GLN A 69 -25.56 -10.09 -26.91
C GLN A 69 -25.31 -10.74 -25.56
N ALA A 70 -24.67 -10.01 -24.63
CA ALA A 70 -24.39 -10.53 -23.30
C ALA A 70 -25.67 -10.85 -22.51
N LEU A 71 -26.67 -9.97 -22.60
CA LEU A 71 -27.97 -10.16 -21.96
C LEU A 71 -28.70 -11.36 -22.55
N ALA A 72 -28.72 -11.51 -23.89
CA ALA A 72 -29.33 -12.65 -24.56
C ALA A 72 -28.64 -13.98 -24.15
N ASN A 73 -27.32 -14.03 -24.19
CA ASN A 73 -26.55 -15.20 -23.77
C ASN A 73 -26.80 -15.59 -22.30
N MET A 74 -26.98 -14.58 -21.44
CA MET A 74 -27.31 -14.83 -20.04
C MET A 74 -28.70 -15.44 -19.90
N MET A 75 -29.71 -14.88 -20.59
CA MET A 75 -31.08 -15.39 -20.59
C MET A 75 -31.14 -16.82 -21.15
N GLU A 76 -30.39 -17.09 -22.22
CA GLU A 76 -30.30 -18.42 -22.82
C GLU A 76 -29.75 -19.47 -21.81
N LYS A 77 -28.74 -19.09 -21.00
CA LYS A 77 -28.24 -19.96 -19.92
C LYS A 77 -29.27 -20.20 -18.81
N MET A 78 -30.29 -19.39 -18.71
CA MET A 78 -31.43 -19.56 -17.82
C MET A 78 -32.61 -20.23 -18.52
N ASN A 79 -32.43 -20.83 -19.73
CA ASN A 79 -33.46 -21.41 -20.59
C ASN A 79 -34.54 -20.42 -21.05
N ILE A 80 -34.20 -19.13 -21.14
CA ILE A 80 -35.08 -18.09 -21.65
C ILE A 80 -34.55 -17.64 -23.02
N TYR A 81 -35.26 -17.99 -24.09
CA TYR A 81 -34.86 -17.62 -25.46
C TYR A 81 -35.52 -16.31 -25.87
N VAL A 82 -34.71 -15.32 -26.20
CA VAL A 82 -35.16 -13.95 -26.59
C VAL A 82 -34.44 -13.50 -27.86
N ASP A 83 -35.15 -12.89 -28.79
CA ASP A 83 -34.50 -12.24 -29.93
C ASP A 83 -33.69 -11.04 -29.48
N LYS A 84 -32.40 -11.03 -29.82
CA LYS A 84 -31.46 -9.94 -29.50
C LYS A 84 -31.91 -8.57 -29.96
N ASN A 85 -32.63 -8.53 -31.10
CA ASN A 85 -33.09 -7.27 -31.71
C ASN A 85 -34.25 -6.65 -30.93
N SER A 86 -35.04 -7.47 -30.24
CA SER A 86 -36.17 -7.03 -29.41
C SER A 86 -35.78 -6.51 -28.04
N LEU A 87 -34.53 -6.76 -27.61
CA LEU A 87 -34.07 -6.38 -26.28
C LEU A 87 -33.85 -4.87 -26.16
N ASN A 88 -34.46 -4.28 -25.14
CA ASN A 88 -34.22 -2.93 -24.70
C ASN A 88 -33.29 -2.88 -23.48
N VAL A 89 -32.08 -2.36 -23.66
CA VAL A 89 -31.02 -2.38 -22.65
C VAL A 89 -30.89 -1.10 -21.82
N LYS A 90 -31.89 -0.19 -21.88
CA LYS A 90 -31.87 1.09 -21.14
C LYS A 90 -31.64 0.92 -19.61
N ASN A 91 -32.02 -0.23 -19.06
CA ASN A 91 -31.89 -0.53 -17.65
C ASN A 91 -30.73 -1.50 -17.37
N VAL A 92 -29.87 -1.76 -18.36
CA VAL A 92 -28.74 -2.67 -18.28
C VAL A 92 -27.50 -2.00 -18.81
N ALA A 93 -26.36 -2.21 -18.18
CA ALA A 93 -25.05 -1.76 -18.66
C ALA A 93 -24.07 -2.92 -18.67
N ALA A 94 -23.32 -3.04 -19.76
CA ALA A 94 -22.15 -3.91 -19.79
C ALA A 94 -20.99 -3.26 -19.03
N VAL A 95 -20.34 -4.03 -18.19
CA VAL A 95 -19.30 -3.55 -17.29
C VAL A 95 -18.07 -4.43 -17.30
N ILE A 96 -16.91 -3.80 -17.10
CA ILE A 96 -15.72 -4.48 -16.66
C ILE A 96 -15.67 -4.43 -15.13
N VAL A 97 -15.32 -5.55 -14.53
CA VAL A 97 -15.21 -5.72 -13.09
C VAL A 97 -13.76 -6.03 -12.78
N THR A 98 -13.16 -5.29 -11.86
CA THR A 98 -11.78 -5.50 -11.44
C THR A 98 -11.70 -5.69 -9.93
N ALA A 99 -10.81 -6.57 -9.49
CA ALA A 99 -10.55 -6.82 -8.09
C ALA A 99 -9.07 -7.16 -7.87
N LYS A 100 -8.60 -7.00 -6.64
CA LYS A 100 -7.28 -7.46 -6.21
C LYS A 100 -7.49 -8.59 -5.21
N ILE A 101 -7.08 -9.81 -5.59
CA ILE A 101 -7.04 -10.91 -4.65
C ILE A 101 -5.75 -10.81 -3.82
N PRO A 102 -5.84 -10.70 -2.48
CA PRO A 102 -4.66 -10.63 -1.64
C PRO A 102 -3.89 -11.96 -1.66
N PRO A 103 -2.59 -11.95 -1.29
CA PRO A 103 -1.87 -13.20 -1.08
C PRO A 103 -2.52 -13.99 0.05
N PHE A 104 -2.48 -15.32 -0.06
CA PHE A 104 -3.06 -16.25 0.92
C PHE A 104 -4.58 -16.15 1.12
N ALA A 105 -5.31 -15.53 0.20
CA ALA A 105 -6.76 -15.55 0.23
C ALA A 105 -7.29 -16.99 0.19
N ARG A 106 -8.25 -17.27 1.04
CA ARG A 106 -8.89 -18.59 1.17
C ARG A 106 -10.24 -18.62 0.45
N ILE A 107 -10.68 -19.82 0.11
CA ILE A 107 -12.03 -20.03 -0.44
C ILE A 107 -13.05 -19.49 0.56
N GLY A 108 -13.98 -18.65 0.08
CA GLY A 108 -14.99 -17.99 0.89
C GLY A 108 -14.61 -16.58 1.37
N ASP A 109 -13.34 -16.17 1.27
CA ASP A 109 -12.94 -14.81 1.59
C ASP A 109 -13.65 -13.79 0.69
N ARG A 110 -13.95 -12.63 1.25
CA ARG A 110 -14.62 -11.55 0.54
C ARG A 110 -13.61 -10.47 0.15
N ILE A 111 -13.67 -10.03 -1.11
CA ILE A 111 -12.82 -8.97 -1.64
C ILE A 111 -13.66 -7.86 -2.28
N ASP A 112 -13.13 -6.66 -2.25
CA ASP A 112 -13.74 -5.49 -2.87
C ASP A 112 -13.62 -5.56 -4.39
N VAL A 113 -14.64 -5.06 -5.07
CA VAL A 113 -14.68 -4.96 -6.54
C VAL A 113 -14.93 -3.55 -6.98
N VAL A 114 -14.30 -3.19 -8.09
CA VAL A 114 -14.57 -1.96 -8.83
C VAL A 114 -15.28 -2.34 -10.13
N VAL A 115 -16.38 -1.67 -10.41
CA VAL A 115 -17.25 -1.90 -11.58
C VAL A 115 -17.23 -0.66 -12.44
N SER A 116 -16.83 -0.79 -13.70
CA SER A 116 -16.73 0.32 -14.66
C SER A 116 -17.52 0.04 -15.92
N SER A 117 -18.32 1.00 -16.39
CA SER A 117 -19.09 0.85 -17.62
C SER A 117 -18.16 0.70 -18.83
N LEU A 118 -18.49 -0.24 -19.71
CA LEU A 118 -17.83 -0.44 -21.01
C LEU A 118 -18.59 0.20 -22.16
N GLY A 119 -19.90 0.40 -21.97
CA GLY A 119 -20.77 0.97 -22.95
C GLY A 119 -20.95 2.47 -22.81
N ASP A 120 -22.11 2.94 -23.17
CA ASP A 120 -22.50 4.35 -23.13
C ASP A 120 -23.51 4.67 -22.01
N ALA A 121 -23.52 3.83 -20.97
CA ALA A 121 -24.35 4.06 -19.79
C ALA A 121 -24.01 5.40 -19.13
N LYS A 122 -25.04 6.15 -18.78
CA LYS A 122 -24.86 7.45 -18.12
C LYS A 122 -24.52 7.34 -16.65
N SER A 123 -25.02 6.30 -15.98
CA SER A 123 -24.81 6.07 -14.55
C SER A 123 -25.08 4.63 -14.18
N LEU A 124 -24.27 4.11 -13.26
CA LEU A 124 -24.47 2.80 -12.63
C LEU A 124 -25.22 2.89 -11.29
N LYS A 125 -25.67 4.09 -10.89
CA LYS A 125 -26.29 4.33 -9.59
C LYS A 125 -27.56 3.48 -9.42
N GLY A 126 -27.65 2.81 -8.26
CA GLY A 126 -28.81 1.99 -7.89
C GLY A 126 -28.88 0.64 -8.62
N GLY A 127 -27.91 0.33 -9.47
CA GLY A 127 -27.84 -0.95 -10.15
C GLY A 127 -27.33 -2.08 -9.29
N THR A 128 -27.50 -3.30 -9.80
CA THR A 128 -26.97 -4.54 -9.19
C THR A 128 -26.13 -5.28 -10.21
N LEU A 129 -24.91 -5.60 -9.84
CA LEU A 129 -24.02 -6.46 -10.64
C LEU A 129 -24.51 -7.92 -10.54
N LEU A 130 -24.77 -8.52 -11.70
CA LEU A 130 -25.07 -9.94 -11.80
C LEU A 130 -23.81 -10.78 -11.55
N VAL A 131 -24.00 -12.07 -11.19
CA VAL A 131 -22.89 -12.98 -10.92
C VAL A 131 -21.90 -12.97 -12.08
N THR A 132 -20.70 -12.53 -11.80
CA THR A 132 -19.64 -12.29 -12.77
C THR A 132 -18.39 -13.06 -12.38
N PRO A 133 -17.92 -14.02 -13.21
CA PRO A 133 -16.67 -14.73 -12.95
C PRO A 133 -15.48 -13.79 -13.14
N MET A 134 -14.62 -13.74 -12.13
CA MET A 134 -13.38 -12.96 -12.10
C MET A 134 -12.20 -13.85 -12.46
N LYS A 135 -11.52 -13.51 -13.54
CA LYS A 135 -10.40 -14.30 -14.09
C LYS A 135 -9.05 -13.65 -13.80
N GLY A 136 -8.06 -14.48 -13.54
CA GLY A 136 -6.66 -14.11 -13.52
C GLY A 136 -6.07 -13.99 -14.93
N VAL A 137 -4.80 -13.60 -15.00
CA VAL A 137 -4.05 -13.48 -16.29
C VAL A 137 -3.89 -14.82 -16.99
N ASP A 138 -3.91 -15.92 -16.24
CA ASP A 138 -3.86 -17.29 -16.73
C ASP A 138 -5.20 -17.81 -17.30
N GLY A 139 -6.27 -16.99 -17.21
CA GLY A 139 -7.63 -17.32 -17.65
C GLY A 139 -8.45 -18.13 -16.65
N GLY A 140 -7.84 -18.57 -15.54
CA GLY A 140 -8.55 -19.27 -14.45
C GLY A 140 -9.53 -18.35 -13.72
N VAL A 141 -10.67 -18.92 -13.28
CA VAL A 141 -11.65 -18.21 -12.45
C VAL A 141 -11.24 -18.34 -10.99
N TYR A 142 -11.02 -17.22 -10.31
CA TYR A 142 -10.58 -17.17 -8.91
C TYR A 142 -11.63 -16.62 -7.96
N ALA A 143 -12.57 -15.81 -8.44
CA ALA A 143 -13.63 -15.27 -7.61
C ALA A 143 -14.93 -15.08 -8.43
N LEU A 144 -16.04 -14.97 -7.71
CA LEU A 144 -17.36 -14.62 -8.27
C LEU A 144 -17.80 -13.28 -7.67
N ALA A 145 -17.99 -12.28 -8.52
CA ALA A 145 -18.43 -10.95 -8.12
C ALA A 145 -19.94 -10.78 -8.33
N SER A 146 -20.64 -10.16 -7.35
CA SER A 146 -22.05 -9.81 -7.46
C SER A 146 -22.45 -8.82 -6.37
N GLY A 147 -23.56 -8.11 -6.56
CA GLY A 147 -24.13 -7.26 -5.50
C GLY A 147 -24.53 -5.86 -5.97
N ALA A 148 -25.14 -5.11 -5.06
CA ALA A 148 -25.55 -3.73 -5.32
C ALA A 148 -24.34 -2.82 -5.45
N VAL A 149 -24.32 -1.98 -6.51
CA VAL A 149 -23.20 -1.08 -6.78
C VAL A 149 -23.38 0.25 -6.04
N THR A 150 -22.30 0.74 -5.45
CA THR A 150 -22.25 2.03 -4.77
C THR A 150 -21.32 2.97 -5.52
N ILE A 151 -21.78 4.17 -5.83
CA ILE A 151 -20.97 5.21 -6.45
C ILE A 151 -20.36 6.07 -5.35
N ALA A 152 -19.05 6.31 -5.41
CA ALA A 152 -18.40 7.28 -4.56
C ALA A 152 -18.86 8.68 -4.95
N MET A 153 -19.62 9.34 -4.08
CA MET A 153 -19.92 10.77 -4.24
C MET A 153 -18.71 11.57 -3.78
N ALA A 154 -18.18 12.44 -4.61
CA ALA A 154 -17.24 13.46 -4.19
C ALA A 154 -17.94 14.38 -3.18
N SER A 155 -17.41 14.49 -1.97
CA SER A 155 -17.93 15.39 -0.94
C SER A 155 -17.51 16.83 -1.26
N GLY A 156 -18.26 17.52 -2.12
CA GLY A 156 -18.03 18.93 -2.45
C GLY A 156 -19.26 19.51 -3.14
N ALA A 157 -19.85 20.54 -2.56
CA ALA A 157 -20.94 21.27 -3.19
C ALA A 157 -20.43 21.94 -4.46
N GLY A 158 -20.66 21.33 -5.62
CA GLY A 158 -20.36 21.94 -6.93
C GLY A 158 -19.83 21.01 -8.00
N ASP A 159 -19.41 19.80 -7.68
CA ASP A 159 -18.87 18.87 -8.69
C ASP A 159 -20.03 18.06 -9.31
N ARG A 160 -20.55 18.60 -10.44
CA ARG A 160 -21.56 17.94 -11.29
C ARG A 160 -21.00 16.76 -12.07
N ASP A 161 -19.70 16.53 -12.03
CA ASP A 161 -18.96 15.48 -12.73
C ASP A 161 -18.50 14.36 -11.76
N SER A 162 -19.38 13.91 -10.87
CA SER A 162 -19.11 12.64 -10.20
C SER A 162 -19.04 11.53 -11.26
N HIS A 163 -17.98 10.70 -11.23
CA HIS A 163 -17.79 9.59 -12.18
C HIS A 163 -18.87 8.52 -11.98
N LEU A 164 -20.10 8.82 -12.44
CA LEU A 164 -21.27 7.97 -12.28
C LEU A 164 -21.16 6.62 -13.01
N GLN A 165 -20.17 6.50 -13.89
CA GLN A 165 -19.86 5.29 -14.67
C GLN A 165 -18.92 4.32 -13.95
N VAL A 166 -18.36 4.70 -12.78
CA VAL A 166 -17.53 3.85 -11.95
C VAL A 166 -18.19 3.68 -10.59
N ALA A 167 -18.31 2.43 -10.17
CA ALA A 167 -18.92 2.06 -8.90
C ALA A 167 -18.05 1.06 -8.15
N ARG A 168 -18.32 0.90 -6.87
CA ARG A 168 -17.63 -0.06 -6.01
C ARG A 168 -18.65 -0.95 -5.31
N ILE A 169 -18.27 -2.21 -5.07
CA ILE A 169 -19.01 -3.12 -4.22
C ILE A 169 -18.05 -3.58 -3.14
N VAL A 170 -18.28 -3.14 -1.92
CA VAL A 170 -17.50 -3.56 -0.76
C VAL A 170 -17.82 -5.02 -0.47
N ASN A 171 -16.79 -5.86 -0.29
CA ASN A 171 -16.95 -7.30 -0.14
C ASN A 171 -17.78 -7.94 -1.29
N GLY A 172 -17.66 -7.39 -2.49
CA GLY A 172 -18.51 -7.73 -3.63
C GLY A 172 -18.15 -9.02 -4.36
N ALA A 173 -17.00 -9.61 -4.10
CA ALA A 173 -16.65 -10.90 -4.67
C ALA A 173 -16.24 -11.92 -3.61
N SER A 174 -16.64 -13.16 -3.82
CA SER A 174 -16.24 -14.34 -3.05
C SER A 174 -15.11 -15.06 -3.77
N VAL A 175 -14.06 -15.40 -3.06
CA VAL A 175 -12.95 -16.22 -3.58
C VAL A 175 -13.42 -17.65 -3.72
N GLU A 176 -13.29 -18.22 -4.92
CA GLU A 176 -13.70 -19.59 -5.23
C GLU A 176 -12.50 -20.54 -5.42
N ASN A 177 -11.37 -19.99 -5.85
CA ASN A 177 -10.12 -20.72 -6.01
C ASN A 177 -8.96 -19.95 -5.39
N GLU A 178 -8.10 -20.67 -4.66
CA GLU A 178 -6.90 -20.11 -4.07
C GLU A 178 -5.80 -19.97 -5.12
N ILE A 179 -4.97 -18.93 -5.00
CA ILE A 179 -3.73 -18.85 -5.77
C ILE A 179 -2.65 -19.62 -4.99
N PRO A 180 -2.15 -20.74 -5.51
CA PRO A 180 -1.23 -21.57 -4.74
C PRO A 180 0.09 -20.86 -4.51
N PHE A 181 0.41 -20.60 -3.24
CA PHE A 181 1.71 -20.12 -2.83
C PHE A 181 2.20 -20.94 -1.62
N LYS A 182 3.19 -21.81 -1.87
CA LYS A 182 3.77 -22.64 -0.82
C LYS A 182 4.99 -21.95 -0.21
N LEU A 183 4.92 -21.66 1.08
CA LEU A 183 6.05 -21.18 1.89
C LEU A 183 6.90 -22.32 2.40
N ASP A 184 6.24 -23.38 2.91
CA ASP A 184 6.91 -24.53 3.48
C ASP A 184 7.73 -25.29 2.43
N GLY A 185 8.88 -25.78 2.86
CA GLY A 185 9.84 -26.44 1.99
C GLY A 185 10.86 -25.47 1.35
N LYS A 186 10.68 -24.15 1.47
CA LYS A 186 11.66 -23.18 0.96
C LYS A 186 12.80 -23.00 1.95
N ARG A 187 14.01 -23.35 1.53
CA ARG A 187 15.24 -23.16 2.30
C ARG A 187 15.80 -21.73 2.20
N LYS A 188 15.38 -21.00 1.18
CA LYS A 188 15.79 -19.62 0.93
C LYS A 188 14.57 -18.78 0.58
N LEU A 189 14.51 -17.58 1.11
CA LEU A 189 13.53 -16.56 0.77
C LEU A 189 14.30 -15.32 0.28
N THR A 190 13.68 -14.53 -0.55
CA THR A 190 14.22 -13.24 -0.95
C THR A 190 13.36 -12.15 -0.34
N LEU A 191 13.98 -11.27 0.42
CA LEU A 191 13.37 -10.05 0.94
C LEU A 191 13.68 -8.92 -0.04
N SER A 192 12.65 -8.25 -0.54
CA SER A 192 12.79 -7.16 -1.53
C SER A 192 12.43 -5.84 -0.87
N LEU A 193 13.36 -4.87 -0.88
CA LEU A 193 13.15 -3.54 -0.35
C LEU A 193 12.18 -2.76 -1.23
N PHE A 194 11.29 -1.96 -0.63
CA PHE A 194 10.41 -1.04 -1.35
C PHE A 194 11.16 0.13 -1.98
N ARG A 195 12.28 0.51 -1.37
CA ARG A 195 13.21 1.52 -1.88
C ARG A 195 14.61 0.93 -1.92
N PRO A 196 15.21 0.76 -3.12
CA PRO A 196 16.57 0.24 -3.24
C PRO A 196 17.58 1.15 -2.54
N ASP A 197 18.32 0.62 -1.56
CA ASP A 197 19.39 1.31 -0.86
C ASP A 197 20.36 0.32 -0.22
N PHE A 198 21.66 0.42 -0.55
CA PHE A 198 22.69 -0.49 -0.06
C PHE A 198 22.92 -0.37 1.45
N THR A 199 22.83 0.85 1.99
CA THR A 199 23.05 1.10 3.43
C THR A 199 21.95 0.48 4.25
N THR A 200 20.70 0.71 3.87
CA THR A 200 19.51 0.09 4.49
C THR A 200 19.55 -1.43 4.37
N ALA A 201 19.86 -1.97 3.18
CA ALA A 201 19.98 -3.41 2.97
C ALA A 201 21.05 -4.03 3.89
N ARG A 202 22.21 -3.38 4.03
CA ARG A 202 23.27 -3.82 4.95
C ARG A 202 22.82 -3.78 6.40
N ARG A 203 22.19 -2.69 6.85
CA ARG A 203 21.66 -2.56 8.23
C ARG A 203 20.62 -3.63 8.53
N MET A 204 19.73 -3.92 7.56
CA MET A 204 18.73 -5.00 7.68
C MET A 204 19.42 -6.37 7.84
N ALA A 205 20.39 -6.68 6.99
CA ALA A 205 21.13 -7.95 7.08
C ALA A 205 21.86 -8.10 8.42
N GLN A 206 22.49 -7.03 8.92
CA GLN A 206 23.16 -7.02 10.22
C GLN A 206 22.18 -7.27 11.37
N THR A 207 21.03 -6.60 11.37
CA THR A 207 19.99 -6.76 12.40
C THR A 207 19.41 -8.18 12.39
N ILE A 208 19.13 -8.74 11.22
CA ILE A 208 18.63 -10.11 11.09
C ILE A 208 19.66 -11.11 11.58
N ASN A 209 20.93 -10.96 11.19
CA ASN A 209 22.00 -11.86 11.59
C ASN A 209 22.26 -11.79 13.10
N ALA A 210 22.21 -10.61 13.69
CA ALA A 210 22.36 -10.43 15.15
C ALA A 210 21.24 -11.10 15.94
N SER A 211 20.00 -11.11 15.42
CA SER A 211 18.84 -11.64 16.13
C SER A 211 18.59 -13.13 15.87
N LEU A 212 18.82 -13.60 14.65
CA LEU A 212 18.43 -14.95 14.19
C LEU A 212 19.65 -15.85 13.86
N GLY A 213 20.86 -15.34 14.07
CA GLY A 213 22.10 -16.06 13.87
C GLY A 213 22.85 -15.70 12.59
N ASP A 214 24.18 -15.76 12.67
CA ASP A 214 25.08 -15.39 11.58
C ASP A 214 24.79 -16.18 10.29
N GLY A 215 24.84 -15.46 9.16
CA GLY A 215 24.59 -16.04 7.82
C GLY A 215 23.13 -16.31 7.50
N THR A 216 22.18 -15.88 8.35
CA THR A 216 20.75 -15.95 8.09
C THR A 216 20.34 -14.99 6.98
N ALA A 217 20.89 -13.79 6.94
CA ALA A 217 20.64 -12.79 5.90
C ALA A 217 21.92 -12.42 5.15
N LYS A 218 21.83 -12.35 3.82
CA LYS A 218 22.90 -11.90 2.93
C LYS A 218 22.37 -10.88 1.95
N VAL A 219 23.04 -9.75 1.82
CA VAL A 219 22.72 -8.74 0.81
C VAL A 219 23.14 -9.28 -0.57
N GLU A 220 22.23 -9.25 -1.52
CA GLU A 220 22.49 -9.59 -2.93
C GLU A 220 22.75 -8.31 -3.73
N ASP A 221 21.87 -7.31 -3.57
CA ASP A 221 21.98 -5.99 -4.20
C ASP A 221 21.27 -4.92 -3.36
N ALA A 222 21.14 -3.71 -3.89
CA ALA A 222 20.47 -2.58 -3.20
C ALA A 222 18.99 -2.83 -2.88
N SER A 223 18.34 -3.75 -3.59
CA SER A 223 16.91 -4.00 -3.47
C SER A 223 16.58 -5.37 -2.90
N ALA A 224 17.56 -6.26 -2.75
CA ALA A 224 17.30 -7.65 -2.42
C ALA A 224 18.27 -8.22 -1.37
N LEU A 225 17.71 -8.94 -0.40
CA LEU A 225 18.43 -9.77 0.54
C LEU A 225 17.95 -11.22 0.39
N THR A 226 18.89 -12.16 0.43
CA THR A 226 18.56 -13.58 0.56
C THR A 226 18.55 -13.96 2.03
N LEU A 227 17.44 -14.54 2.49
CA LEU A 227 17.26 -15.11 3.82
C LEU A 227 17.42 -16.61 3.74
N LYS A 228 18.26 -17.19 4.58
CA LYS A 228 18.41 -18.63 4.75
C LYS A 228 17.52 -19.10 5.90
N VAL A 229 16.49 -19.88 5.58
CA VAL A 229 15.58 -20.41 6.61
C VAL A 229 16.29 -21.51 7.40
N PRO A 230 16.28 -21.47 8.74
CA PRO A 230 16.91 -22.49 9.60
C PRO A 230 16.34 -23.89 9.30
N GLU A 231 17.17 -24.93 9.48
CA GLU A 231 16.77 -26.31 9.21
C GLU A 231 15.61 -26.78 10.08
N THR A 232 15.48 -26.24 11.25
CA THR A 232 14.39 -26.52 12.18
C THR A 232 13.04 -25.97 11.73
N MET A 233 13.03 -24.91 10.91
CA MET A 233 11.81 -24.18 10.52
C MET A 233 11.37 -24.38 9.08
N TRP A 234 12.28 -24.70 8.14
CA TRP A 234 11.94 -24.71 6.72
C TRP A 234 10.86 -25.75 6.31
N LYS A 235 10.67 -26.81 7.11
CA LYS A 235 9.69 -27.86 6.80
C LYS A 235 8.25 -27.48 7.13
N LYS A 236 8.01 -26.72 8.22
CA LYS A 236 6.65 -26.48 8.75
C LYS A 236 6.41 -25.08 9.30
N ASN A 237 7.43 -24.30 9.61
CA ASN A 237 7.31 -23.04 10.37
C ASN A 237 7.93 -21.85 9.63
N VAL A 238 7.91 -21.85 8.30
CA VAL A 238 8.48 -20.75 7.49
C VAL A 238 7.74 -19.44 7.76
N ALA A 239 6.43 -19.50 7.99
CA ALA A 239 5.63 -18.31 8.31
C ALA A 239 6.04 -17.67 9.65
N GLU A 240 6.38 -18.48 10.66
CA GLU A 240 6.86 -18.02 11.96
C GLU A 240 8.24 -17.33 11.82
N PHE A 241 9.15 -17.94 11.06
CA PHE A 241 10.44 -17.31 10.73
C PHE A 241 10.26 -15.96 10.02
N ILE A 242 9.30 -15.85 9.09
CA ILE A 242 9.00 -14.57 8.42
C ILE A 242 8.50 -13.55 9.43
N ALA A 243 7.60 -13.94 10.34
CA ALA A 243 7.07 -13.06 11.37
C ALA A 243 8.17 -12.52 12.29
N ASP A 244 9.12 -13.39 12.69
CA ASP A 244 10.28 -12.98 13.48
C ASP A 244 11.12 -11.93 12.74
N VAL A 245 11.41 -12.17 11.45
CA VAL A 245 12.14 -11.20 10.61
C VAL A 245 11.38 -9.88 10.45
N GLU A 246 10.08 -9.92 10.20
CA GLU A 246 9.23 -8.75 9.95
C GLU A 246 9.12 -7.81 11.15
N THR A 247 9.22 -8.34 12.38
CA THR A 247 9.12 -7.56 13.62
C THR A 247 10.39 -6.81 13.98
N LEU A 248 11.54 -7.18 13.42
CA LEU A 248 12.81 -6.52 13.69
C LEU A 248 12.79 -5.07 13.25
N SER A 249 13.38 -4.20 14.08
CA SER A 249 13.44 -2.76 13.83
C SER A 249 14.81 -2.37 13.27
N VAL A 250 14.80 -1.56 12.23
CA VAL A 250 15.99 -1.07 11.52
C VAL A 250 15.85 0.43 11.28
N ILE A 251 16.94 1.16 11.40
CA ILE A 251 17.00 2.58 11.02
C ILE A 251 17.33 2.63 9.52
N PRO A 252 16.36 2.97 8.65
CA PRO A 252 16.63 3.09 7.22
C PRO A 252 17.54 4.28 6.95
N ASP A 253 18.24 4.25 5.84
CA ASP A 253 18.95 5.41 5.34
C ASP A 253 17.97 6.35 4.65
N THR A 254 18.01 7.62 5.00
CA THR A 254 17.14 8.65 4.44
C THR A 254 17.96 9.65 3.65
N VAL A 255 17.50 9.95 2.44
CA VAL A 255 18.15 10.99 1.63
C VAL A 255 17.91 12.34 2.26
N ALA A 256 19.00 13.06 2.55
CA ALA A 256 18.92 14.45 2.98
C ALA A 256 18.24 15.31 1.89
N ARG A 257 17.07 15.86 2.21
CA ARG A 257 16.33 16.71 1.28
C ARG A 257 15.65 17.89 1.97
N VAL A 258 15.55 18.98 1.24
CA VAL A 258 14.71 20.12 1.56
C VAL A 258 13.54 20.13 0.56
N VAL A 259 12.33 20.23 1.05
CA VAL A 259 11.12 20.34 0.24
C VAL A 259 10.51 21.72 0.47
N ILE A 260 10.35 22.48 -0.60
CA ILE A 260 9.77 23.83 -0.55
C ILE A 260 8.46 23.81 -1.33
N ASN A 261 7.37 24.20 -0.68
CA ASN A 261 6.10 24.44 -1.35
C ASN A 261 5.96 25.94 -1.62
N GLU A 262 6.20 26.35 -2.83
CA GLU A 262 6.16 27.79 -3.24
C GLU A 262 4.77 28.40 -3.04
N LYS A 263 3.68 27.63 -3.19
CA LYS A 263 2.32 28.14 -3.07
C LYS A 263 1.94 28.48 -1.62
N THR A 264 2.46 27.74 -0.66
CA THR A 264 2.13 27.92 0.77
C THR A 264 3.29 28.53 1.56
N GLY A 265 4.47 28.67 0.97
CA GLY A 265 5.70 29.11 1.65
C GLY A 265 6.22 28.11 2.68
N THR A 266 5.72 26.86 2.67
CA THR A 266 6.13 25.84 3.64
C THR A 266 7.47 25.25 3.24
N VAL A 267 8.42 25.22 4.17
CA VAL A 267 9.73 24.55 4.01
C VAL A 267 9.81 23.39 4.99
N VAL A 268 10.08 22.18 4.47
CA VAL A 268 10.31 20.97 5.27
C VAL A 268 11.75 20.52 5.05
N ILE A 269 12.50 20.42 6.13
CA ILE A 269 13.91 20.05 6.12
C ILE A 269 14.06 18.70 6.83
N GLY A 270 14.71 17.74 6.18
CA GLY A 270 15.03 16.44 6.79
C GLY A 270 16.12 16.57 7.86
N SER A 271 16.14 15.65 8.83
CA SER A 271 17.11 15.63 9.95
C SER A 271 18.57 15.53 9.49
N ASP A 272 18.80 14.90 8.34
CA ASP A 272 20.14 14.60 7.82
C ASP A 272 20.64 15.68 6.84
N VAL A 273 19.94 16.81 6.75
CA VAL A 273 20.35 17.96 5.92
C VAL A 273 21.39 18.75 6.67
N THR A 274 22.59 18.84 6.09
CA THR A 274 23.69 19.69 6.60
C THR A 274 23.99 20.79 5.60
N ILE A 275 24.37 21.96 6.10
CA ILE A 275 24.79 23.10 5.30
C ILE A 275 26.28 23.31 5.56
N SER A 276 27.08 23.25 4.48
CA SER A 276 28.51 23.63 4.57
C SER A 276 28.68 25.09 4.82
N GLN A 277 29.87 25.51 5.24
CA GLN A 277 30.21 26.91 5.42
C GLN A 277 29.84 27.70 4.16
N VAL A 278 29.03 28.73 4.30
CA VAL A 278 28.57 29.55 3.19
C VAL A 278 28.30 31.00 3.65
N ALA A 279 28.65 31.94 2.82
CA ALA A 279 28.26 33.35 2.96
C ALA A 279 27.35 33.71 1.78
N ILE A 280 26.14 34.20 2.08
CA ILE A 280 25.14 34.61 1.08
C ILE A 280 24.82 36.07 1.33
N ALA A 281 24.93 36.91 0.30
CA ALA A 281 24.48 38.29 0.31
C ALA A 281 23.39 38.47 -0.76
N HIS A 282 22.23 38.99 -0.37
CA HIS A 282 21.13 39.33 -1.26
C HIS A 282 20.50 40.65 -0.85
N GLY A 283 20.77 41.73 -1.62
CA GLY A 283 20.39 43.07 -1.23
C GLY A 283 21.04 43.47 0.10
N ASP A 284 20.22 43.89 1.06
CA ASP A 284 20.65 44.27 2.41
C ASP A 284 20.79 43.10 3.39
N LEU A 285 20.45 41.86 2.94
CA LEU A 285 20.56 40.66 3.77
C LEU A 285 21.89 39.97 3.54
N SER A 286 22.68 39.81 4.59
CA SER A 286 23.89 39.00 4.60
C SER A 286 23.72 37.88 5.63
N VAL A 287 23.88 36.62 5.21
CA VAL A 287 23.84 35.43 6.07
C VAL A 287 25.16 34.70 5.94
N THR A 288 25.86 34.50 7.04
CA THR A 288 27.10 33.74 7.11
C THR A 288 26.88 32.51 8.00
N ILE A 289 27.15 31.31 7.50
CA ILE A 289 27.18 30.08 8.27
C ILE A 289 28.66 29.69 8.39
N ALA A 290 29.19 29.74 9.60
CA ALA A 290 30.56 29.34 9.94
C ALA A 290 30.51 28.12 10.88
N ASP A 291 31.56 27.32 10.86
CA ASP A 291 31.75 26.26 11.84
C ASP A 291 32.19 26.84 13.17
N ASP A 292 31.49 26.54 14.25
CA ASP A 292 31.77 27.07 15.59
C ASP A 292 32.94 26.29 16.26
N GLN A 293 34.08 26.20 15.54
CA GLN A 293 35.28 25.49 16.04
C GLN A 293 36.25 26.38 16.83
N ASP A 294 35.95 27.69 16.96
CA ASP A 294 36.79 28.63 17.72
C ASP A 294 36.03 29.26 18.91
N GLY A 295 35.59 28.42 19.85
CA GLY A 295 35.25 28.86 21.19
C GLY A 295 36.52 29.04 22.03
N GLY A 296 37.35 30.01 21.65
CA GLY A 296 38.39 30.49 22.54
C GLY A 296 37.77 31.49 23.54
N PRO A 297 38.14 31.44 24.84
CA PRO A 297 37.62 32.37 25.82
C PRO A 297 38.27 33.76 25.62
N ASP A 298 37.44 34.77 25.46
CA ASP A 298 37.77 36.15 25.84
C ASP A 298 37.36 36.39 27.30
#